data_2069cde03849c8d37c58b8606a81621e
#
_entry.id   2069cde03849c8d37c58b8606a81621e
#
_cell.length_a   1.000
_cell.length_b   1.000
_cell.length_c   1.000
_cell.angle_alpha   90.00
_cell.angle_beta   90.00
_cell.angle_gamma   90.00
#
_symmetry.space_group_name_H-M   'P 1'
#
loop_
_entity.id
_entity.type
_entity.pdbx_description
1 polymer ?
#
loop_
_entity_poly.entity_id
_entity_poly.type
_entity_poly.pdbx_seq_one_letter_code
_entity_poly.pdbx_strand_id
1 'polypeptide(L)'
;MKFIVALFCLAAAVVKNGAAQDAVPDYPPPHTRENEVALFNGKDFSGFTFCMTGNADPRQTWSVTNGVIHCNGKATGYLRTTQSYSNYFLTVEWRFVKIAPKADNTGILVNLQLPDKVWPMCVQVQGKHDRQGDLFLMAGAESKEHKGKDANTPVPLRGDSVEKPVGEWNKAETICIRNQVESFINGKFVNEISECTPASGYIGIQSEGGDFEIRSMYFSPLKY
;
A
#
# COMPACT_ATOMS: atom_id res chain seq x y z
N MET A 1 77.30 -24.22 -6.45
CA MET A 1 75.96 -24.81 -6.48
C MET A 1 75.06 -23.88 -5.75
N LYS A 2 74.21 -23.09 -6.47
CA LYS A 2 73.23 -22.17 -5.87
C LYS A 2 71.86 -22.82 -6.02
N PHE A 3 71.25 -23.16 -4.90
CA PHE A 3 69.83 -23.62 -4.88
C PHE A 3 68.90 -22.43 -4.93
N ILE A 4 68.09 -22.38 -5.96
CA ILE A 4 66.96 -21.42 -6.07
C ILE A 4 65.74 -22.11 -5.51
N VAL A 5 65.23 -21.56 -4.41
CA VAL A 5 63.88 -21.97 -3.85
C VAL A 5 62.86 -21.15 -4.52
N ALA A 6 62.00 -21.78 -5.33
CA ALA A 6 60.81 -21.13 -5.91
C ALA A 6 59.65 -21.15 -4.89
N LEU A 7 59.20 -19.97 -4.49
CA LEU A 7 58.05 -19.78 -3.60
C LEU A 7 56.80 -19.72 -4.47
N PHE A 8 55.94 -20.75 -4.40
CA PHE A 8 54.61 -20.74 -5.03
C PHE A 8 53.64 -20.00 -4.12
N CYS A 9 53.26 -18.79 -4.50
CA CYS A 9 52.12 -18.10 -3.89
C CYS A 9 50.83 -18.68 -4.47
N LEU A 10 50.09 -19.44 -3.66
CA LEU A 10 48.72 -19.85 -3.97
C LEU A 10 47.80 -18.66 -3.69
N ALA A 11 47.33 -18.02 -4.74
CA ALA A 11 46.28 -17.02 -4.61
C ALA A 11 44.93 -17.75 -4.44
N ALA A 12 44.38 -17.72 -3.24
CA ALA A 12 43.03 -18.18 -2.98
C ALA A 12 42.03 -17.16 -3.56
N ALA A 13 41.38 -17.55 -4.64
CA ALA A 13 40.25 -16.78 -5.19
C ALA A 13 39.07 -16.90 -4.22
N VAL A 14 38.75 -15.81 -3.51
CA VAL A 14 37.51 -15.68 -2.74
C VAL A 14 36.40 -15.50 -3.75
N VAL A 15 35.66 -16.57 -4.03
CA VAL A 15 34.36 -16.48 -4.75
C VAL A 15 33.37 -15.84 -3.82
N LYS A 16 33.11 -14.55 -4.00
CA LYS A 16 31.96 -13.89 -3.41
C LYS A 16 30.72 -14.42 -4.12
N ASN A 17 30.02 -15.36 -3.50
CA ASN A 17 28.63 -15.66 -3.84
C ASN A 17 27.78 -14.45 -3.44
N GLY A 18 27.72 -13.45 -4.29
CA GLY A 18 26.68 -12.46 -4.29
C GLY A 18 25.42 -13.18 -4.74
N ALA A 19 24.48 -13.48 -3.82
CA ALA A 19 23.12 -13.75 -4.22
C ALA A 19 22.69 -12.55 -5.06
N ALA A 20 22.40 -12.78 -6.34
CA ALA A 20 21.76 -11.79 -7.18
C ALA A 20 20.47 -11.44 -6.46
N GLN A 21 20.36 -10.22 -5.91
CA GLN A 21 19.10 -9.63 -5.60
C GLN A 21 18.36 -9.60 -6.94
N ASP A 22 17.30 -10.39 -7.04
CA ASP A 22 16.43 -10.35 -8.21
C ASP A 22 16.04 -8.88 -8.38
N ALA A 23 16.55 -8.28 -9.46
CA ALA A 23 16.23 -6.89 -9.78
C ALA A 23 14.71 -6.82 -9.91
N VAL A 24 14.07 -6.03 -9.02
CA VAL A 24 12.64 -5.77 -9.10
C VAL A 24 12.38 -5.26 -10.51
N PRO A 25 11.60 -5.98 -11.34
CA PRO A 25 11.36 -5.55 -12.69
C PRO A 25 10.74 -4.16 -12.66
N ASP A 26 11.24 -3.25 -13.51
CA ASP A 26 10.66 -1.92 -13.71
C ASP A 26 9.41 -2.14 -14.59
N TYR A 27 8.32 -2.68 -13.99
CA TYR A 27 7.05 -2.84 -14.67
C TYR A 27 6.38 -1.48 -14.79
N PRO A 28 6.16 -0.98 -16.00
CA PRO A 28 5.03 -0.09 -16.17
C PRO A 28 3.79 -0.93 -15.79
N PRO A 29 2.84 -0.42 -15.01
CA PRO A 29 1.62 -1.17 -14.76
C PRO A 29 1.05 -1.60 -16.11
N PRO A 30 0.85 -2.90 -16.35
CA PRO A 30 0.55 -3.45 -17.69
C PRO A 30 -0.85 -3.07 -18.20
N HIS A 31 -1.54 -2.18 -17.48
CA HIS A 31 -2.92 -1.84 -17.75
C HIS A 31 -3.02 -0.38 -18.20
N THR A 32 -3.39 -0.21 -19.46
CA THR A 32 -3.81 1.09 -20.01
C THR A 32 -5.01 1.58 -19.20
N ARG A 33 -5.01 2.85 -18.83
CA ARG A 33 -6.10 3.53 -18.10
C ARG A 33 -7.34 3.75 -18.98
N GLU A 34 -7.78 2.70 -19.66
CA GLU A 34 -9.02 2.75 -20.40
C GLU A 34 -10.18 2.66 -19.41
N ASN A 35 -11.12 3.60 -19.49
CA ASN A 35 -12.30 3.68 -18.62
C ASN A 35 -12.01 4.00 -17.13
N GLU A 36 -11.06 4.88 -16.87
CA GLU A 36 -10.79 5.36 -15.51
C GLU A 36 -12.00 6.11 -14.93
N VAL A 37 -12.44 5.71 -13.76
CA VAL A 37 -13.58 6.31 -13.03
C VAL A 37 -13.06 6.97 -11.76
N ALA A 38 -13.43 8.25 -11.57
CA ALA A 38 -13.11 8.94 -10.32
C ALA A 38 -13.96 8.39 -9.17
N LEU A 39 -13.32 7.87 -8.13
CA LEU A 39 -13.96 7.53 -6.87
C LEU A 39 -14.20 8.78 -6.02
N PHE A 40 -13.25 9.72 -6.04
CA PHE A 40 -13.39 11.02 -5.40
C PHE A 40 -13.76 12.09 -6.44
N ASN A 41 -14.85 12.79 -6.18
CA ASN A 41 -15.42 13.79 -7.12
C ASN A 41 -14.78 15.18 -7.02
N GLY A 42 -13.80 15.37 -6.11
CA GLY A 42 -13.15 16.66 -5.85
C GLY A 42 -14.01 17.68 -5.09
N LYS A 43 -15.19 17.30 -4.58
CA LYS A 43 -16.14 18.25 -3.95
C LYS A 43 -16.55 17.84 -2.54
N ASP A 44 -16.90 16.58 -2.37
CA ASP A 44 -17.46 16.06 -1.12
C ASP A 44 -17.22 14.54 -1.01
N PHE A 45 -17.76 13.93 0.02
CA PHE A 45 -17.66 12.49 0.28
C PHE A 45 -18.80 11.68 -0.37
N SER A 46 -19.46 12.19 -1.40
CA SER A 46 -20.43 11.39 -2.18
C SER A 46 -19.77 10.12 -2.70
N GLY A 47 -20.43 8.99 -2.49
CA GLY A 47 -19.87 7.66 -2.82
C GLY A 47 -19.02 7.03 -1.71
N PHE A 48 -18.85 7.71 -0.57
CA PHE A 48 -18.14 7.20 0.61
C PHE A 48 -19.04 7.14 1.85
N THR A 49 -18.64 6.29 2.79
CA THR A 49 -19.15 6.22 4.15
C THR A 49 -17.98 6.05 5.12
N PHE A 50 -18.25 6.22 6.43
CA PHE A 50 -17.21 6.22 7.44
C PHE A 50 -17.48 5.17 8.51
N CYS A 51 -16.40 4.58 9.04
CA CYS A 51 -16.41 3.80 10.26
C CYS A 51 -15.35 4.36 11.21
N MET A 52 -15.78 4.95 12.32
CA MET A 52 -14.89 5.63 13.27
C MET A 52 -14.99 5.00 14.65
N THR A 53 -13.87 4.94 15.37
CA THR A 53 -13.83 4.44 16.74
C THR A 53 -14.78 5.23 17.65
N GLY A 54 -15.57 4.52 18.47
CA GLY A 54 -16.43 5.14 19.46
C GLY A 54 -17.54 6.00 18.85
N ASN A 55 -17.92 5.77 17.59
CA ASN A 55 -18.85 6.59 16.84
C ASN A 55 -18.46 8.08 16.79
N ALA A 56 -17.17 8.38 16.79
CA ALA A 56 -16.68 9.74 16.62
C ALA A 56 -17.23 10.37 15.34
N ASP A 57 -17.57 11.66 15.40
CA ASP A 57 -18.04 12.40 14.22
C ASP A 57 -16.92 12.46 13.17
N PRO A 58 -17.11 11.84 12.00
CA PRO A 58 -16.08 11.82 10.96
C PRO A 58 -15.66 13.22 10.49
N ARG A 59 -16.55 14.22 10.58
CA ARG A 59 -16.28 15.61 10.19
C ARG A 59 -15.19 16.28 11.05
N GLN A 60 -14.88 15.73 12.22
CA GLN A 60 -13.77 16.20 13.05
C GLN A 60 -12.41 15.62 12.61
N THR A 61 -12.41 14.61 11.77
CA THR A 61 -11.21 13.93 11.28
C THR A 61 -11.01 14.14 9.78
N TRP A 62 -12.11 14.16 9.03
CA TRP A 62 -12.10 14.24 7.58
C TRP A 62 -12.77 15.51 7.07
N SER A 63 -12.17 16.14 6.09
CA SER A 63 -12.76 17.30 5.39
C SER A 63 -12.35 17.31 3.93
N VAL A 64 -13.09 18.06 3.11
CA VAL A 64 -12.72 18.35 1.71
C VAL A 64 -12.56 19.86 1.57
N THR A 65 -11.41 20.28 1.08
CA THR A 65 -11.10 21.70 0.84
C THR A 65 -10.29 21.83 -0.44
N ASN A 66 -10.68 22.74 -1.32
CA ASN A 66 -9.98 23.00 -2.59
C ASN A 66 -9.75 21.75 -3.45
N GLY A 67 -10.72 20.83 -3.48
CA GLY A 67 -10.62 19.61 -4.26
C GLY A 67 -9.74 18.51 -3.65
N VAL A 68 -9.35 18.64 -2.39
CA VAL A 68 -8.46 17.73 -1.67
C VAL A 68 -9.17 17.19 -0.43
N ILE A 69 -9.10 15.89 -0.21
CA ILE A 69 -9.48 15.27 1.06
C ILE A 69 -8.35 15.51 2.06
N HIS A 70 -8.70 15.98 3.24
CA HIS A 70 -7.82 16.11 4.39
C HIS A 70 -8.22 15.12 5.48
N CYS A 71 -7.25 14.43 6.04
CA CYS A 71 -7.39 13.62 7.24
C CYS A 71 -6.36 14.10 8.28
N ASN A 72 -6.82 14.49 9.46
CA ASN A 72 -5.93 14.94 10.54
C ASN A 72 -5.54 13.83 11.53
N GLY A 73 -5.97 12.60 11.28
CA GLY A 73 -5.65 11.43 12.09
C GLY A 73 -6.18 11.42 13.53
N LYS A 74 -7.01 12.37 13.97
CA LYS A 74 -7.43 12.48 15.37
C LYS A 74 -8.22 11.28 15.87
N ALA A 75 -9.14 10.76 15.07
CA ALA A 75 -9.88 9.56 15.42
C ALA A 75 -9.47 8.40 14.51
N THR A 76 -9.25 7.24 15.10
CA THR A 76 -8.97 6.00 14.36
C THR A 76 -10.25 5.52 13.66
N GLY A 77 -10.09 5.03 12.44
CA GLY A 77 -11.16 4.51 11.61
C GLY A 77 -10.79 4.58 10.13
N TYR A 78 -11.79 4.66 9.29
CA TYR A 78 -11.57 4.78 7.84
C TYR A 78 -12.78 5.43 7.15
N LEU A 79 -12.54 5.98 5.97
CA LEU A 79 -13.58 6.14 4.96
C LEU A 79 -13.53 4.93 4.02
N ARG A 80 -14.66 4.52 3.47
CA ARG A 80 -14.73 3.52 2.41
C ARG A 80 -15.77 3.85 1.36
N THR A 81 -15.61 3.28 0.18
CA THR A 81 -16.61 3.35 -0.88
C THR A 81 -17.95 2.74 -0.42
N THR A 82 -19.06 3.22 -0.99
CA THR A 82 -20.39 2.63 -0.76
C THR A 82 -20.64 1.40 -1.63
N GLN A 83 -19.83 1.21 -2.68
CA GLN A 83 -19.88 0.07 -3.58
C GLN A 83 -18.64 -0.81 -3.39
N SER A 84 -18.81 -2.12 -3.61
CA SER A 84 -17.72 -3.09 -3.63
C SER A 84 -17.23 -3.31 -5.06
N TYR A 85 -15.97 -3.70 -5.19
CA TYR A 85 -15.28 -3.88 -6.46
C TYR A 85 -14.51 -5.20 -6.50
N SER A 86 -14.30 -5.69 -7.72
CA SER A 86 -13.41 -6.81 -8.02
C SER A 86 -12.70 -6.53 -9.34
N ASN A 87 -11.49 -7.05 -9.49
CA ASN A 87 -10.69 -6.93 -10.71
C ASN A 87 -10.57 -5.49 -11.19
N TYR A 88 -9.70 -4.74 -10.53
CA TYR A 88 -9.50 -3.32 -10.79
C TYR A 88 -8.04 -2.90 -10.61
N PHE A 89 -7.72 -1.81 -11.26
CA PHE A 89 -6.54 -1.00 -11.02
C PHE A 89 -6.98 0.25 -10.26
N LEU A 90 -6.40 0.47 -9.09
CA LEU A 90 -6.66 1.62 -8.23
C LEU A 90 -5.47 2.56 -8.24
N THR A 91 -5.71 3.85 -8.41
CA THR A 91 -4.71 4.91 -8.24
C THR A 91 -5.15 5.85 -7.14
N VAL A 92 -4.27 6.11 -6.18
CA VAL A 92 -4.46 7.11 -5.12
C VAL A 92 -3.25 8.04 -5.09
N GLU A 93 -3.48 9.33 -5.25
CA GLU A 93 -2.43 10.33 -5.08
C GLU A 93 -2.60 11.04 -3.74
N TRP A 94 -1.62 10.90 -2.89
CA TRP A 94 -1.67 11.35 -1.52
C TRP A 94 -0.31 11.84 -1.00
N ARG A 95 -0.30 12.56 0.12
CA ARG A 95 0.91 12.99 0.81
C ARG A 95 0.68 13.14 2.30
N PHE A 96 1.73 12.98 3.09
CA PHE A 96 1.73 13.51 4.45
C PHE A 96 1.91 15.04 4.40
N VAL A 97 1.08 15.75 5.19
CA VAL A 97 1.23 17.20 5.39
C VAL A 97 2.39 17.46 6.34
N LYS A 98 2.47 16.64 7.38
CA LYS A 98 3.54 16.60 8.36
C LYS A 98 3.64 15.21 8.96
N ILE A 99 4.83 14.90 9.50
CA ILE A 99 5.07 13.69 10.26
C ILE A 99 5.45 14.09 11.67
N ALA A 100 4.86 13.44 12.65
CA ALA A 100 5.22 13.55 14.06
C ALA A 100 5.47 12.14 14.62
N PRO A 101 6.27 11.98 15.66
CA PRO A 101 6.51 10.67 16.27
C PRO A 101 5.18 9.97 16.59
N LYS A 102 4.99 8.76 16.04
CA LYS A 102 3.76 7.95 16.16
C LYS A 102 2.50 8.54 15.50
N ALA A 103 2.65 9.58 14.67
CA ALA A 103 1.57 10.19 13.90
C ALA A 103 1.94 10.19 12.40
N ASP A 104 2.29 9.02 11.88
CA ASP A 104 2.85 8.80 10.56
C ASP A 104 2.19 7.61 9.84
N ASN A 105 0.97 7.24 10.25
CA ASN A 105 0.29 6.05 9.76
C ASN A 105 -1.01 6.37 9.03
N THR A 106 -1.18 5.72 7.90
CA THR A 106 -2.39 5.60 7.09
C THR A 106 -2.27 4.33 6.24
N GLY A 107 -3.25 4.03 5.41
CA GLY A 107 -3.18 2.92 4.48
C GLY A 107 -4.38 2.85 3.56
N ILE A 108 -4.19 2.23 2.41
CA ILE A 108 -5.27 1.92 1.48
C ILE A 108 -5.78 0.53 1.84
N LEU A 109 -7.09 0.41 2.08
CA LEU A 109 -7.75 -0.84 2.40
C LEU A 109 -8.41 -1.36 1.13
N VAL A 110 -8.01 -2.54 0.67
CA VAL A 110 -8.62 -3.20 -0.49
C VAL A 110 -9.28 -4.49 -0.06
N ASN A 111 -10.28 -4.94 -0.82
CA ASN A 111 -11.07 -6.13 -0.50
C ASN A 111 -11.72 -6.08 0.89
N LEU A 112 -12.08 -4.88 1.37
CA LEU A 112 -12.66 -4.66 2.69
C LEU A 112 -14.04 -5.32 2.79
N GLN A 113 -14.27 -6.02 3.90
CA GLN A 113 -15.51 -6.76 4.15
C GLN A 113 -16.39 -6.09 5.21
N LEU A 114 -17.70 -6.28 5.07
CA LEU A 114 -18.68 -5.95 6.10
C LEU A 114 -18.86 -7.11 7.10
N PRO A 115 -19.40 -6.85 8.31
CA PRO A 115 -19.86 -5.53 8.81
C PRO A 115 -18.69 -4.57 9.09
N ASP A 116 -18.98 -3.27 9.06
CA ASP A 116 -18.00 -2.24 9.42
C ASP A 116 -17.46 -2.46 10.84
N LYS A 117 -16.14 -2.46 10.96
CA LYS A 117 -15.39 -2.53 12.23
C LYS A 117 -14.18 -1.64 12.06
N VAL A 118 -13.68 -1.04 13.13
CA VAL A 118 -12.48 -0.18 13.09
C VAL A 118 -11.29 -0.89 12.44
N TRP A 119 -11.18 -2.20 12.66
CA TRP A 119 -10.23 -3.09 11.99
C TRP A 119 -11.01 -4.13 11.20
N PRO A 120 -11.40 -3.84 9.95
CA PRO A 120 -12.18 -4.74 9.12
C PRO A 120 -11.32 -5.86 8.54
N MET A 121 -11.93 -6.95 8.10
CA MET A 121 -11.23 -7.92 7.26
C MET A 121 -10.93 -7.27 5.90
N CYS A 122 -9.65 -7.15 5.56
CA CYS A 122 -9.18 -6.54 4.32
C CYS A 122 -7.69 -6.85 4.09
N VAL A 123 -7.20 -6.51 2.91
CA VAL A 123 -5.77 -6.32 2.67
C VAL A 123 -5.48 -4.82 2.81
N GLN A 124 -4.52 -4.45 3.64
CA GLN A 124 -4.06 -3.08 3.77
C GLN A 124 -2.73 -2.91 3.00
N VAL A 125 -2.74 -2.02 2.02
CA VAL A 125 -1.51 -1.47 1.44
C VAL A 125 -1.06 -0.35 2.37
N GLN A 126 -0.02 -0.61 3.12
CA GLN A 126 0.46 0.28 4.17
C GLN A 126 0.92 1.63 3.60
N GLY A 127 0.50 2.71 4.23
CA GLY A 127 0.91 4.08 3.94
C GLY A 127 1.79 4.70 5.02
N LYS A 128 2.24 3.92 6.01
CA LYS A 128 3.13 4.41 7.06
C LYS A 128 4.43 4.94 6.45
N HIS A 129 4.94 6.06 7.00
CA HIS A 129 6.20 6.65 6.57
C HIS A 129 7.35 5.64 6.58
N ASP A 130 8.16 5.65 5.54
CA ASP A 130 9.25 4.69 5.25
C ASP A 130 8.81 3.21 5.08
N ARG A 131 7.51 2.91 5.15
CA ARG A 131 6.96 1.55 5.04
C ARG A 131 5.82 1.46 4.03
N GLN A 132 5.72 2.41 3.11
CA GLN A 132 4.70 2.41 2.09
C GLN A 132 4.82 1.18 1.19
N GLY A 133 3.72 0.42 1.09
CA GLY A 133 3.67 -0.79 0.28
C GLY A 133 3.88 -2.10 1.05
N ASP A 134 4.15 -2.09 2.37
CA ASP A 134 3.96 -3.29 3.18
C ASP A 134 2.51 -3.77 3.05
N LEU A 135 2.26 -5.08 3.00
CA LEU A 135 0.90 -5.62 2.90
C LEU A 135 0.50 -6.31 4.20
N PHE A 136 -0.55 -5.81 4.87
CA PHE A 136 -1.14 -6.41 6.06
C PHE A 136 -2.40 -7.18 5.70
N LEU A 137 -2.53 -8.39 6.24
CA LEU A 137 -3.70 -9.24 6.14
C LEU A 137 -4.52 -9.07 7.44
N MET A 138 -5.55 -8.22 7.39
CA MET A 138 -6.26 -7.78 8.59
C MET A 138 -7.47 -8.69 8.90
N ALA A 139 -7.70 -8.92 10.20
CA ALA A 139 -8.91 -9.51 10.77
C ALA A 139 -9.36 -10.82 10.10
N GLY A 140 -8.40 -11.70 9.77
CA GLY A 140 -8.68 -13.01 9.18
C GLY A 140 -8.60 -13.03 7.65
N ALA A 141 -8.13 -11.97 7.03
CA ALA A 141 -7.69 -12.03 5.64
C ALA A 141 -6.44 -12.93 5.54
N GLU A 142 -6.29 -13.63 4.44
CA GLU A 142 -5.21 -14.60 4.23
C GLU A 142 -4.54 -14.40 2.87
N SER A 143 -3.29 -14.81 2.76
CA SER A 143 -2.57 -14.97 1.49
C SER A 143 -1.51 -16.06 1.61
N LYS A 144 -1.02 -16.54 0.48
CA LYS A 144 0.07 -17.51 0.42
C LYS A 144 1.32 -17.01 1.15
N GLU A 145 1.68 -15.74 0.93
CA GLU A 145 2.89 -15.10 1.44
C GLU A 145 2.81 -14.80 2.95
N HIS A 146 1.60 -14.79 3.51
CA HIS A 146 1.34 -14.55 4.93
C HIS A 146 1.08 -15.83 5.72
N LYS A 147 0.94 -16.98 5.07
CA LYS A 147 0.60 -18.26 5.72
C LYS A 147 1.55 -18.60 6.86
N GLY A 148 0.97 -18.85 8.05
CA GLY A 148 1.72 -19.21 9.27
C GLY A 148 2.42 -18.04 9.95
N LYS A 149 2.17 -16.80 9.55
CA LYS A 149 2.68 -15.59 10.21
C LYS A 149 1.67 -15.06 11.22
N ASP A 150 2.18 -14.29 12.19
CA ASP A 150 1.35 -13.54 13.12
C ASP A 150 0.54 -12.46 12.37
N ALA A 151 -0.71 -12.24 12.78
CA ALA A 151 -1.63 -11.30 12.13
C ALA A 151 -1.11 -9.86 12.06
N ASN A 152 -0.20 -9.48 12.97
CA ASN A 152 0.42 -8.16 12.96
C ASN A 152 1.72 -8.09 12.15
N THR A 153 2.13 -9.19 11.53
CA THR A 153 3.33 -9.25 10.70
C THR A 153 2.94 -8.96 9.25
N PRO A 154 3.45 -7.91 8.62
CA PRO A 154 3.18 -7.67 7.21
C PRO A 154 3.94 -8.65 6.29
N VAL A 155 3.50 -8.74 5.05
CA VAL A 155 4.37 -9.09 3.94
C VAL A 155 5.17 -7.82 3.62
N PRO A 156 6.48 -7.75 3.92
CA PRO A 156 7.24 -6.51 3.85
C PRO A 156 7.42 -6.07 2.38
N LEU A 157 7.51 -4.78 2.17
CA LEU A 157 7.86 -4.22 0.86
C LEU A 157 9.21 -4.79 0.40
N ARG A 158 9.36 -4.91 -0.92
CA ARG A 158 10.61 -5.39 -1.56
C ARG A 158 11.54 -4.21 -1.80
N GLY A 159 12.78 -4.32 -1.30
CA GLY A 159 13.79 -3.29 -1.42
C GLY A 159 13.58 -2.10 -0.48
N ASP A 160 14.13 -0.95 -0.87
CA ASP A 160 14.07 0.28 -0.09
C ASP A 160 12.77 1.06 -0.36
N SER A 161 12.39 1.92 0.60
CA SER A 161 11.28 2.84 0.40
C SER A 161 11.53 3.77 -0.80
N VAL A 162 10.52 3.90 -1.64
CA VAL A 162 10.51 4.80 -2.80
C VAL A 162 9.58 6.00 -2.57
N GLU A 163 9.27 6.25 -1.32
CA GLU A 163 8.48 7.39 -0.87
C GLU A 163 9.20 8.71 -1.19
N LYS A 164 8.43 9.71 -1.61
CA LYS A 164 8.92 11.06 -1.77
C LYS A 164 8.97 11.80 -0.43
N PRO A 165 9.77 12.85 -0.33
CA PRO A 165 9.83 13.68 0.87
C PRO A 165 8.45 14.14 1.37
N VAL A 166 8.31 14.31 2.68
CA VAL A 166 7.09 14.83 3.31
C VAL A 166 6.65 16.14 2.66
N GLY A 167 5.37 16.24 2.35
CA GLY A 167 4.79 17.36 1.61
C GLY A 167 4.73 17.14 0.09
N GLU A 168 5.48 16.21 -0.45
CA GLU A 168 5.39 15.85 -1.86
C GLU A 168 4.33 14.77 -2.13
N TRP A 169 3.70 14.85 -3.30
CA TRP A 169 2.66 13.90 -3.70
C TRP A 169 3.25 12.56 -4.10
N ASN A 170 2.85 11.52 -3.39
CA ASN A 170 3.10 10.14 -3.74
C ASN A 170 1.92 9.58 -4.55
N LYS A 171 2.21 8.68 -5.46
CA LYS A 171 1.21 7.91 -6.21
C LYS A 171 1.30 6.46 -5.79
N ALA A 172 0.26 5.97 -5.11
CA ALA A 172 0.08 4.56 -4.84
C ALA A 172 -0.82 3.95 -5.90
N GLU A 173 -0.39 2.86 -6.51
CA GLU A 173 -1.13 2.10 -7.51
C GLU A 173 -1.29 0.67 -7.01
N THR A 174 -2.51 0.14 -7.04
CA THR A 174 -2.81 -1.20 -6.55
C THR A 174 -3.62 -1.96 -7.59
N ILE A 175 -3.16 -3.13 -7.96
CA ILE A 175 -3.87 -4.05 -8.85
C ILE A 175 -4.51 -5.13 -7.98
N CYS A 176 -5.83 -5.23 -8.02
CA CYS A 176 -6.58 -6.33 -7.45
C CYS A 176 -7.18 -7.14 -8.60
N ILE A 177 -6.67 -8.33 -8.86
CA ILE A 177 -7.15 -9.18 -9.94
C ILE A 177 -7.28 -10.63 -9.47
N ARG A 178 -8.48 -11.23 -9.65
CA ARG A 178 -8.80 -12.54 -9.09
C ARG A 178 -8.50 -12.55 -7.57
N ASN A 179 -7.54 -13.36 -7.14
CA ASN A 179 -7.08 -13.46 -5.75
C ASN A 179 -5.63 -12.99 -5.59
N GLN A 180 -5.20 -12.00 -6.38
CA GLN A 180 -3.89 -11.37 -6.29
C GLN A 180 -4.03 -9.88 -5.98
N VAL A 181 -3.08 -9.36 -5.23
CA VAL A 181 -2.91 -7.92 -4.97
C VAL A 181 -1.47 -7.55 -5.24
N GLU A 182 -1.26 -6.59 -6.14
CA GLU A 182 0.04 -6.02 -6.45
C GLU A 182 0.04 -4.54 -6.06
N SER A 183 1.17 -4.04 -5.58
CA SER A 183 1.32 -2.66 -5.15
C SER A 183 2.53 -1.99 -5.78
N PHE A 184 2.32 -0.75 -6.24
CA PHE A 184 3.34 0.12 -6.80
C PHE A 184 3.29 1.46 -6.08
N ILE A 185 4.45 2.02 -5.77
CA ILE A 185 4.60 3.36 -5.22
C ILE A 185 5.49 4.17 -6.17
N ASN A 186 4.99 5.31 -6.61
CA ASN A 186 5.68 6.21 -7.54
C ASN A 186 6.18 5.51 -8.82
N GLY A 187 5.37 4.55 -9.33
CA GLY A 187 5.67 3.77 -10.52
C GLY A 187 6.66 2.61 -10.32
N LYS A 188 7.12 2.38 -9.09
CA LYS A 188 7.96 1.23 -8.75
C LYS A 188 7.13 0.12 -8.12
N PHE A 189 7.30 -1.10 -8.61
CA PHE A 189 6.73 -2.29 -7.98
C PHE A 189 7.36 -2.47 -6.60
N VAL A 190 6.51 -2.58 -5.56
CA VAL A 190 7.00 -2.69 -4.19
C VAL A 190 6.55 -3.96 -3.48
N ASN A 191 5.43 -4.56 -3.90
CA ASN A 191 4.95 -5.78 -3.24
C ASN A 191 3.88 -6.51 -4.04
N GLU A 192 3.70 -7.79 -3.72
CA GLU A 192 2.58 -8.61 -4.20
C GLU A 192 2.22 -9.71 -3.22
N ILE A 193 0.97 -10.12 -3.25
CA ILE A 193 0.45 -11.31 -2.56
C ILE A 193 -0.51 -12.07 -3.47
N SER A 194 -0.57 -13.39 -3.27
CA SER A 194 -1.40 -14.31 -4.04
C SER A 194 -2.27 -15.20 -3.15
N GLU A 195 -3.24 -15.90 -3.76
CA GLU A 195 -4.21 -16.72 -3.04
C GLU A 195 -4.95 -15.94 -1.94
N CYS A 196 -5.24 -14.66 -2.22
CA CYS A 196 -5.87 -13.76 -1.25
C CYS A 196 -7.32 -14.15 -0.96
N THR A 197 -7.67 -14.11 0.31
CA THR A 197 -9.05 -14.18 0.81
C THR A 197 -9.25 -13.06 1.82
N PRO A 198 -10.23 -12.15 1.58
CA PRO A 198 -11.17 -12.04 0.45
C PRO A 198 -10.52 -11.54 -0.86
N ALA A 199 -11.13 -11.88 -2.00
CA ALA A 199 -10.65 -11.51 -3.35
C ALA A 199 -11.40 -10.32 -3.98
N SER A 200 -12.37 -9.74 -3.27
CA SER A 200 -13.16 -8.57 -3.68
C SER A 200 -13.71 -7.88 -2.45
N GLY A 201 -14.16 -6.65 -2.57
CA GLY A 201 -14.73 -5.90 -1.45
C GLY A 201 -14.72 -4.40 -1.69
N TYR A 202 -14.89 -3.65 -0.61
CA TYR A 202 -14.87 -2.20 -0.64
C TYR A 202 -13.43 -1.67 -0.65
N ILE A 203 -13.27 -0.42 -1.09
CA ILE A 203 -11.99 0.30 -1.06
C ILE A 203 -12.09 1.34 0.05
N GLY A 204 -11.09 1.39 0.93
CA GLY A 204 -11.05 2.35 2.03
C GLY A 204 -9.71 3.05 2.18
N ILE A 205 -9.72 4.12 2.97
CA ILE A 205 -8.52 4.84 3.42
C ILE A 205 -8.56 4.92 4.94
N GLN A 206 -7.51 4.46 5.57
CA GLN A 206 -7.38 4.41 7.02
C GLN A 206 -7.01 5.78 7.60
N SER A 207 -7.59 6.11 8.75
CA SER A 207 -7.17 7.18 9.66
C SER A 207 -6.57 6.55 10.91
N GLU A 208 -5.27 6.74 11.13
CA GLU A 208 -4.56 6.22 12.31
C GLU A 208 -3.37 7.11 12.68
N GLY A 209 -3.67 8.35 13.08
CA GLY A 209 -2.69 9.31 13.57
C GLY A 209 -1.97 10.11 12.48
N GLY A 210 -1.98 9.68 11.22
CA GLY A 210 -1.36 10.42 10.12
C GLY A 210 -2.14 11.70 9.78
N ASP A 211 -1.43 12.81 9.56
CA ASP A 211 -1.97 14.06 9.01
C ASP A 211 -1.61 14.08 7.51
N PHE A 212 -2.58 13.76 6.67
CA PHE A 212 -2.37 13.54 5.24
C PHE A 212 -3.47 14.12 4.37
N GLU A 213 -3.18 14.22 3.09
CA GLU A 213 -4.06 14.70 2.06
C GLU A 213 -4.15 13.72 0.90
N ILE A 214 -5.33 13.67 0.25
CA ILE A 214 -5.56 12.91 -0.99
C ILE A 214 -6.13 13.86 -2.02
N ARG A 215 -5.46 14.02 -3.16
CA ARG A 215 -5.94 14.86 -4.25
C ARG A 215 -6.72 14.10 -5.31
N SER A 216 -6.50 12.79 -5.43
CA SER A 216 -7.20 11.98 -6.43
C SER A 216 -7.32 10.52 -6.00
N MET A 217 -8.43 9.92 -6.35
CA MET A 217 -8.70 8.49 -6.26
C MET A 217 -9.43 8.05 -7.52
N TYR A 218 -8.78 7.17 -8.30
CA TYR A 218 -9.36 6.63 -9.53
C TYR A 218 -9.31 5.12 -9.54
N PHE A 219 -10.29 4.52 -10.18
CA PHE A 219 -10.28 3.10 -10.42
C PHE A 219 -10.56 2.80 -11.90
N SER A 220 -9.95 1.74 -12.43
CA SER A 220 -10.22 1.22 -13.77
C SER A 220 -10.59 -0.26 -13.66
N PRO A 221 -11.76 -0.69 -14.14
CA PRO A 221 -12.11 -2.11 -14.15
C PRO A 221 -11.17 -2.87 -15.08
N LEU A 222 -10.69 -4.01 -14.61
CA LEU A 222 -9.86 -4.92 -15.38
C LEU A 222 -10.73 -6.02 -16.02
N LYS A 223 -10.54 -6.24 -17.31
CA LYS A 223 -11.10 -7.36 -18.06
C LYS A 223 -10.01 -8.39 -18.28
N TYR A 224 -10.35 -9.67 -18.19
CA TYR A 224 -9.49 -10.81 -18.51
C TYR A 224 -10.30 -11.94 -19.11
#